data_1c29e03d72134e3830c922beb5f07cf9
#
_entry.id   1c29e03d72134e3830c922beb5f07cf9
#
_cell.length_a   1.000
_cell.length_b   1.000
_cell.length_c   1.000
_cell.angle_alpha   90.00
_cell.angle_beta   90.00
_cell.angle_gamma   90.00
#
_symmetry.space_group_name_H-M   'P 1'
#
loop_
_entity.id
_entity.type
_entity.pdbx_description
1 polymer ?
#
loop_
_entity_poly.entity_id
_entity_poly.type
_entity_poly.pdbx_seq_one_letter_code
_entity_poly.pdbx_strand_id
1 'polypeptide(L)'
;MVKEEQIVNKQAGLLMPVASLPNRHGIGDFGPETIAFLKALKKAGFSLWQILPLNPIGYGHSPYQPFSSLAMDEMYLSLDEIIKMGLLSKVPSYRAKTKHISYEKVKAFKRQYLKRAYYNAINQDATFVGRLRKKMAKYY
;
A
#
# COMPACT_ATOMS: atom_id res chain seq x y z
N MET A 1 -45.70 19.99 4.45
CA MET A 1 -44.43 19.31 4.02
C MET A 1 -43.36 19.67 5.01
N VAL A 2 -43.08 18.79 5.95
CA VAL A 2 -41.99 18.95 6.92
C VAL A 2 -40.71 18.56 6.16
N LYS A 3 -39.77 19.51 6.01
CA LYS A 3 -38.43 19.19 5.51
C LYS A 3 -37.76 18.29 6.53
N GLU A 4 -37.47 17.05 6.18
CA GLU A 4 -36.54 16.20 6.94
C GLU A 4 -35.21 16.94 7.03
N GLU A 5 -34.87 17.42 8.22
CA GLU A 5 -33.54 17.91 8.53
C GLU A 5 -32.59 16.72 8.40
N GLN A 6 -31.77 16.73 7.36
CA GLN A 6 -30.66 15.78 7.25
C GLN A 6 -29.73 16.00 8.45
N ILE A 7 -29.76 15.09 9.38
CA ILE A 7 -28.80 15.07 10.50
C ILE A 7 -27.42 14.80 9.90
N VAL A 8 -26.65 15.85 9.71
CA VAL A 8 -25.25 15.76 9.27
C VAL A 8 -24.42 15.25 10.44
N ASN A 9 -24.12 13.96 10.46
CA ASN A 9 -23.18 13.40 11.43
C ASN A 9 -21.78 13.96 11.15
N LYS A 10 -21.30 14.83 12.04
CA LYS A 10 -19.94 15.37 11.97
C LYS A 10 -18.94 14.24 12.17
N GLN A 11 -18.01 14.10 11.22
CA GLN A 11 -16.94 13.12 11.28
C GLN A 11 -15.59 13.83 11.32
N ALA A 12 -14.67 13.31 12.15
CA ALA A 12 -13.30 13.76 12.16
C ALA A 12 -12.44 12.80 11.33
N GLY A 13 -11.60 13.35 10.48
CA GLY A 13 -10.69 12.60 9.64
C GLY A 13 -9.25 13.12 9.70
N LEU A 14 -8.30 12.26 9.38
CA LEU A 14 -6.90 12.61 9.20
C LEU A 14 -6.49 12.38 7.74
N LEU A 15 -5.86 13.39 7.13
CA LEU A 15 -5.20 13.22 5.83
C LEU A 15 -3.74 12.85 6.08
N MET A 16 -3.34 11.66 5.66
CA MET A 16 -1.94 11.24 5.67
C MET A 16 -1.66 10.24 4.55
N PRO A 17 -0.63 10.49 3.72
CA PRO A 17 -0.24 9.53 2.68
C PRO A 17 0.21 8.20 3.29
N VAL A 18 -0.14 7.09 2.65
CA VAL A 18 0.35 5.75 3.05
C VAL A 18 1.87 5.72 3.08
N ALA A 19 2.53 6.34 2.10
CA ALA A 19 3.98 6.45 2.00
C ALA A 19 4.65 7.08 3.24
N SER A 20 3.94 7.91 3.99
CA SER A 20 4.46 8.60 5.18
C SER A 20 4.42 7.75 6.45
N LEU A 21 3.77 6.59 6.42
CA LEU A 21 3.79 5.67 7.55
C LEU A 21 5.19 5.05 7.74
N PRO A 22 5.62 4.84 8.97
CA PRO A 22 6.89 4.18 9.23
C PRO A 22 6.85 2.76 8.68
N ASN A 23 7.94 2.32 8.06
CA ASN A 23 8.09 0.95 7.59
C ASN A 23 9.56 0.58 7.44
N ARG A 24 9.93 -0.64 7.85
CA ARG A 24 11.31 -1.13 7.76
C ARG A 24 11.80 -1.35 6.32
N HIS A 25 10.90 -1.35 5.34
CA HIS A 25 11.23 -1.54 3.92
C HIS A 25 11.33 -0.23 3.14
N GLY A 26 11.44 0.91 3.83
CA GLY A 26 11.82 2.21 3.26
C GLY A 26 10.69 3.14 2.89
N ILE A 27 9.45 2.67 2.85
CA ILE A 27 8.25 3.46 2.57
C ILE A 27 7.05 2.78 3.22
N GLY A 28 6.08 3.55 3.72
CA GLY A 28 4.83 3.02 4.23
C GLY A 28 4.07 2.22 3.18
N ASP A 29 3.49 1.11 3.61
CA ASP A 29 2.72 0.20 2.76
C ASP A 29 1.50 -0.36 3.53
N PHE A 30 0.67 -1.17 2.88
CA PHE A 30 -0.51 -1.79 3.52
C PHE A 30 -0.14 -3.04 4.34
N GLY A 31 0.79 -2.87 5.27
CA GLY A 31 1.28 -3.90 6.16
C GLY A 31 0.86 -3.72 7.62
N PRO A 32 1.59 -4.38 8.55
CA PRO A 32 1.29 -4.35 9.97
C PRO A 32 1.26 -2.95 10.58
N GLU A 33 2.14 -2.05 10.13
CA GLU A 33 2.23 -0.67 10.62
C GLU A 33 0.99 0.13 10.25
N THR A 34 0.44 -0.08 9.06
CA THR A 34 -0.83 0.53 8.64
C THR A 34 -1.98 0.06 9.53
N ILE A 35 -2.05 -1.22 9.86
CA ILE A 35 -3.07 -1.75 10.77
C ILE A 35 -2.93 -1.15 12.17
N ALA A 36 -1.69 -1.03 12.67
CA ALA A 36 -1.42 -0.38 13.95
C ALA A 36 -1.85 1.10 13.95
N PHE A 37 -1.55 1.81 12.87
CA PHE A 37 -1.95 3.19 12.67
C PHE A 37 -3.48 3.36 12.66
N LEU A 38 -4.22 2.52 11.92
CA LEU A 38 -5.68 2.54 11.87
C LEU A 38 -6.31 2.31 13.26
N LYS A 39 -5.74 1.37 14.04
CA LYS A 39 -6.18 1.14 15.43
C LYS A 39 -5.93 2.37 16.31
N ALA A 40 -4.79 3.05 16.15
CA ALA A 40 -4.48 4.28 16.88
C ALA A 40 -5.42 5.43 16.49
N LEU A 41 -5.71 5.61 15.21
CA LEU A 41 -6.69 6.59 14.72
C LEU A 41 -8.07 6.36 15.32
N LYS A 42 -8.55 5.12 15.28
CA LYS A 42 -9.84 4.76 15.87
C LYS A 42 -9.87 5.06 17.37
N LYS A 43 -8.80 4.73 18.12
CA LYS A 43 -8.67 5.02 19.54
C LYS A 43 -8.65 6.52 19.83
N ALA A 44 -8.09 7.33 18.92
CA ALA A 44 -8.09 8.79 19.02
C ALA A 44 -9.41 9.46 18.60
N GLY A 45 -10.44 8.68 18.22
CA GLY A 45 -11.76 9.19 17.87
C GLY A 45 -11.92 9.58 16.40
N PHE A 46 -10.93 9.34 15.54
CA PHE A 46 -11.07 9.56 14.10
C PHE A 46 -11.87 8.45 13.44
N SER A 47 -12.77 8.82 12.52
CA SER A 47 -13.60 7.90 11.74
C SER A 47 -13.16 7.78 10.28
N LEU A 48 -12.33 8.72 9.80
CA LEU A 48 -11.89 8.78 8.42
C LEU A 48 -10.36 8.88 8.33
N TRP A 49 -9.79 8.16 7.39
CA TRP A 49 -8.41 8.33 6.95
C TRP A 49 -8.40 8.65 5.46
N GLN A 50 -8.02 9.87 5.12
CA GLN A 50 -7.84 10.30 3.74
C GLN A 50 -6.41 10.02 3.30
N ILE A 51 -6.25 9.31 2.19
CA ILE A 51 -4.96 8.99 1.58
C ILE A 51 -4.79 9.74 0.27
N LEU A 52 -3.56 9.81 -0.22
CA LEU A 52 -3.28 10.28 -1.58
C LEU A 52 -3.45 9.15 -2.60
N PRO A 53 -3.58 9.48 -3.91
CA PRO A 53 -3.65 8.47 -4.95
C PRO A 53 -2.52 7.45 -4.87
N LEU A 54 -2.85 6.18 -5.08
CA LEU A 54 -1.91 5.05 -4.96
C LEU A 54 -1.36 4.60 -6.32
N ASN A 55 -1.53 5.40 -7.34
CA ASN A 55 -1.09 5.10 -8.71
C ASN A 55 0.43 5.21 -8.85
N PRO A 56 1.03 4.54 -9.85
CA PRO A 56 2.46 4.67 -10.12
C PRO A 56 2.83 6.13 -10.41
N ILE A 57 3.67 6.71 -9.55
CA ILE A 57 4.09 8.11 -9.68
C ILE A 57 4.94 8.32 -10.94
N GLY A 58 4.61 9.39 -11.64
CA GLY A 58 5.30 9.84 -12.84
C GLY A 58 6.50 10.73 -12.55
N TYR A 59 6.83 11.57 -13.51
CA TYR A 59 7.91 12.55 -13.39
C TYR A 59 7.65 13.50 -12.20
N GLY A 60 8.69 13.82 -11.44
CA GLY A 60 8.60 14.74 -10.29
C GLY A 60 8.00 14.14 -9.02
N HIS A 61 7.75 12.84 -8.99
CA HIS A 61 7.21 12.11 -7.83
C HIS A 61 5.86 12.64 -7.31
N SER A 62 5.10 13.34 -8.15
CA SER A 62 3.78 13.85 -7.80
C SER A 62 2.74 12.73 -7.86
N PRO A 63 1.96 12.49 -6.77
CA PRO A 63 0.89 11.49 -6.78
C PRO A 63 -0.28 11.90 -7.68
N TYR A 64 -0.34 13.18 -8.10
CA TYR A 64 -1.38 13.72 -8.97
C TYR A 64 -1.04 13.66 -10.47
N GLN A 65 0.15 13.18 -10.81
CA GLN A 65 0.61 12.99 -12.20
C GLN A 65 1.09 11.55 -12.40
N PRO A 66 0.20 10.55 -12.29
CA PRO A 66 0.56 9.15 -12.44
C PRO A 66 0.78 8.79 -13.92
N PHE A 67 1.59 7.76 -14.17
CA PHE A 67 1.70 7.14 -15.50
C PHE A 67 0.42 6.40 -15.92
N SER A 68 -0.39 5.99 -14.96
CA SER A 68 -1.65 5.29 -15.18
C SER A 68 -2.63 5.66 -14.08
N SER A 69 -3.85 6.01 -14.45
CA SER A 69 -4.95 6.28 -13.51
C SER A 69 -5.63 5.01 -12.99
N LEU A 70 -5.38 3.87 -13.62
CA LEU A 70 -6.00 2.57 -13.27
C LEU A 70 -5.07 1.66 -12.48
N ALA A 71 -3.76 1.68 -12.78
CA ALA A 71 -2.80 0.83 -12.08
C ALA A 71 -2.52 1.34 -10.67
N MET A 72 -2.33 0.41 -9.72
CA MET A 72 -1.79 0.72 -8.39
C MET A 72 -0.28 0.48 -8.36
N ASP A 73 0.45 1.29 -7.60
CA ASP A 73 1.90 1.14 -7.48
C ASP A 73 2.24 -0.05 -6.58
N GLU A 74 3.10 -0.93 -7.09
CA GLU A 74 3.61 -2.09 -6.36
C GLU A 74 4.39 -1.73 -5.09
N MET A 75 4.81 -0.48 -4.94
CA MET A 75 5.49 -0.03 -3.72
C MET A 75 4.62 -0.15 -2.47
N TYR A 76 3.29 -0.09 -2.61
CA TYR A 76 2.36 -0.21 -1.49
C TYR A 76 2.06 -1.65 -1.08
N LEU A 77 2.59 -2.66 -1.79
CA LEU A 77 2.53 -4.06 -1.36
C LEU A 77 3.45 -4.29 -0.16
N SER A 78 2.91 -4.89 0.90
CA SER A 78 3.70 -5.20 2.10
C SER A 78 4.56 -6.43 1.92
N LEU A 79 5.88 -6.28 2.04
CA LEU A 79 6.81 -7.41 2.03
C LEU A 79 6.64 -8.29 3.29
N ASP A 80 6.18 -7.74 4.41
CA ASP A 80 5.89 -8.52 5.61
C ASP A 80 4.69 -9.45 5.41
N GLU A 81 3.64 -8.99 4.74
CA GLU A 81 2.50 -9.84 4.40
C GLU A 81 2.90 -10.94 3.39
N ILE A 82 3.75 -10.61 2.43
CA ILE A 82 4.28 -11.58 1.47
C ILE A 82 5.14 -12.66 2.16
N ILE A 83 5.90 -12.29 3.20
CA ILE A 83 6.61 -13.25 4.06
C ILE A 83 5.61 -14.15 4.80
N LYS A 84 4.56 -13.59 5.39
CA LYS A 84 3.50 -14.38 6.07
C LYS A 84 2.79 -15.35 5.13
N MET A 85 2.67 -15.00 3.84
CA MET A 85 2.13 -15.90 2.82
C MET A 85 3.10 -17.05 2.44
N GLY A 86 4.31 -17.09 3.00
CA GLY A 86 5.31 -18.11 2.68
C GLY A 86 6.00 -17.93 1.32
N LEU A 87 5.78 -16.79 0.66
CA LEU A 87 6.36 -16.50 -0.66
C LEU A 87 7.78 -15.92 -0.57
N LEU A 88 8.17 -15.47 0.60
CA LEU A 88 9.54 -15.03 0.94
C LEU A 88 9.89 -15.53 2.34
N SER A 89 11.15 -15.94 2.56
CA SER A 89 11.62 -16.36 3.88
C SER A 89 12.00 -15.17 4.77
N LYS A 90 12.72 -14.21 4.20
CA LYS A 90 13.21 -13.02 4.91
C LYS A 90 13.49 -11.89 3.94
N VAL A 91 13.23 -10.67 4.37
CA VAL A 91 13.63 -9.43 3.71
C VAL A 91 14.37 -8.56 4.71
N PRO A 92 15.58 -8.08 4.42
CA PRO A 92 16.30 -7.17 5.31
C PRO A 92 15.61 -5.81 5.37
N SER A 93 15.87 -5.07 6.44
CA SER A 93 15.42 -3.68 6.50
C SER A 93 16.15 -2.82 5.48
N TYR A 94 15.41 -1.93 4.83
CA TYR A 94 15.99 -0.94 3.94
C TYR A 94 16.75 0.11 4.76
N ARG A 95 18.04 0.30 4.46
CA ARG A 95 18.85 1.31 5.14
C ARG A 95 18.90 2.57 4.27
N ALA A 96 18.10 3.57 4.64
CA ALA A 96 18.16 4.88 4.01
C ALA A 96 19.49 5.57 4.34
N LYS A 97 20.13 6.16 3.33
CA LYS A 97 21.34 6.98 3.50
C LYS A 97 21.01 8.47 3.76
N THR A 98 19.75 8.84 3.64
CA THR A 98 19.25 10.22 3.74
C THR A 98 18.02 10.28 4.61
N LYS A 99 17.67 11.49 5.11
CA LYS A 99 16.42 11.75 5.85
C LYS A 99 15.17 11.73 4.96
N HIS A 100 15.35 11.78 3.64
CA HIS A 100 14.25 11.81 2.68
C HIS A 100 14.11 10.45 1.98
N ILE A 101 12.87 10.08 1.65
CA ILE A 101 12.57 8.87 0.89
C ILE A 101 13.11 9.04 -0.53
N SER A 102 13.98 8.13 -0.95
CA SER A 102 14.37 8.01 -2.36
C SER A 102 13.46 6.98 -3.03
N TYR A 103 12.39 7.44 -3.66
CA TYR A 103 11.39 6.58 -4.31
C TYR A 103 12.00 5.57 -5.27
N GLU A 104 12.93 6.01 -6.11
CA GLU A 104 13.60 5.13 -7.08
C GLU A 104 14.37 3.99 -6.40
N LYS A 105 15.16 4.31 -5.35
CA LYS A 105 15.94 3.31 -4.61
C LYS A 105 15.06 2.35 -3.83
N VAL A 106 14.00 2.86 -3.19
CA VAL A 106 13.02 2.03 -2.48
C VAL A 106 12.26 1.14 -3.46
N LYS A 107 11.86 1.67 -4.62
CA LYS A 107 11.20 0.92 -5.68
C LYS A 107 12.09 -0.21 -6.21
N ALA A 108 13.36 0.07 -6.49
CA ALA A 108 14.33 -0.93 -6.90
C ALA A 108 14.51 -2.02 -5.82
N PHE A 109 14.64 -1.61 -4.56
CA PHE A 109 14.74 -2.53 -3.42
C PHE A 109 13.50 -3.42 -3.28
N LYS A 110 12.29 -2.87 -3.27
CA LYS A 110 11.07 -3.66 -3.13
C LYS A 110 10.85 -4.57 -4.35
N ARG A 111 11.06 -4.05 -5.55
CA ARG A 111 10.82 -4.77 -6.82
C ARG A 111 11.63 -6.06 -6.94
N GLN A 112 12.88 -6.12 -6.46
CA GLN A 112 13.67 -7.35 -6.47
C GLN A 112 13.02 -8.46 -5.63
N TYR A 113 12.45 -8.12 -4.46
CA TYR A 113 11.75 -9.09 -3.61
C TYR A 113 10.38 -9.45 -4.14
N LEU A 114 9.64 -8.50 -4.70
CA LEU A 114 8.36 -8.77 -5.36
C LEU A 114 8.51 -9.71 -6.54
N LYS A 115 9.55 -9.52 -7.38
CA LYS A 115 9.89 -10.46 -8.46
C LYS A 115 10.17 -11.87 -7.90
N ARG A 116 10.98 -11.96 -6.85
CA ARG A 116 11.30 -13.25 -6.21
C ARG A 116 10.05 -13.93 -5.65
N ALA A 117 9.18 -13.18 -4.97
CA ALA A 117 7.91 -13.68 -4.47
C ALA A 117 7.01 -14.21 -5.59
N TYR A 118 6.96 -13.50 -6.72
CA TYR A 118 6.22 -13.92 -7.91
C TYR A 118 6.72 -15.27 -8.46
N TYR A 119 8.03 -15.42 -8.63
CA TYR A 119 8.59 -16.69 -9.08
C TYR A 119 8.36 -17.82 -8.08
N ASN A 120 8.50 -17.55 -6.78
CA ASN A 120 8.20 -18.54 -5.75
C ASN A 120 6.72 -18.96 -5.79
N ALA A 121 5.81 -18.02 -6.00
CA ALA A 121 4.38 -18.32 -6.12
C ALA A 121 4.06 -19.23 -7.30
N ILE A 122 4.68 -18.99 -8.47
CA ILE A 122 4.50 -19.82 -9.66
C ILE A 122 5.08 -21.22 -9.45
N ASN A 123 6.26 -21.31 -8.82
CA ASN A 123 6.92 -22.59 -8.58
C ASN A 123 6.19 -23.45 -7.55
N GLN A 124 5.54 -22.81 -6.55
CA GLN A 124 4.73 -23.51 -5.56
C GLN A 124 3.38 -23.95 -6.11
N ASP A 125 2.80 -23.15 -6.98
CA ASP A 125 1.49 -23.41 -7.56
C ASP A 125 1.32 -22.71 -8.92
N ALA A 126 1.50 -23.48 -9.97
CA ALA A 126 1.36 -22.98 -11.35
C ALA A 126 -0.02 -22.37 -11.65
N THR A 127 -1.06 -22.73 -10.88
CA THR A 127 -2.42 -22.18 -11.03
C THR A 127 -2.65 -20.88 -10.25
N PHE A 128 -1.72 -20.50 -9.37
CA PHE A 128 -1.85 -19.33 -8.48
C PHE A 128 -2.14 -18.04 -9.24
N VAL A 129 -1.37 -17.77 -10.30
CA VAL A 129 -1.56 -16.57 -11.13
C VAL A 129 -2.92 -16.60 -11.84
N GLY A 130 -3.36 -17.76 -12.30
CA GLY A 130 -4.68 -17.95 -12.91
C GLY A 130 -5.82 -17.66 -11.93
N ARG A 131 -5.67 -18.12 -10.68
CA ARG A 131 -6.66 -17.82 -9.62
C ARG A 131 -6.71 -16.34 -9.25
N LEU A 132 -5.55 -15.68 -9.19
CA LEU A 132 -5.49 -14.23 -8.97
C LEU A 132 -6.19 -13.46 -10.11
N ARG A 133 -5.89 -13.80 -11.36
CA ARG A 133 -6.54 -13.18 -12.53
C ARG A 133 -8.06 -13.35 -12.49
N LYS A 134 -8.57 -14.54 -12.16
CA LYS A 134 -10.01 -14.78 -12.00
C LYS A 134 -10.62 -13.95 -10.87
N LYS A 135 -9.92 -13.77 -9.75
CA LYS A 135 -10.38 -12.88 -8.67
C LYS A 135 -10.42 -11.42 -9.13
N MET A 136 -9.38 -10.96 -9.81
CA MET A 136 -9.30 -9.57 -10.30
C MET A 136 -10.37 -9.27 -11.35
N ALA A 137 -10.70 -10.21 -12.24
CA ALA A 137 -11.73 -10.04 -13.26
C ALA A 137 -13.15 -9.76 -12.71
N LYS A 138 -13.36 -9.90 -11.40
CA LYS A 138 -14.61 -9.50 -10.74
C LYS A 138 -14.67 -8.00 -10.41
N TYR A 139 -13.56 -7.28 -10.53
CA TYR A 139 -13.43 -5.86 -10.18
C TYR A 139 -13.16 -4.97 -11.40
N TYR A 140 -13.01 -5.56 -12.57
CA TYR A 140 -12.83 -4.93 -13.88
C TYR A 140 -13.83 -5.56 -14.88
#